data_1cefd37a2b40bfa86da09c3fbcf42dc9
#
_entry.id   1cefd37a2b40bfa86da09c3fbcf42dc9
#
_cell.length_a   1.000
_cell.length_b   1.000
_cell.length_c   1.000
_cell.angle_alpha   90.00
_cell.angle_beta   90.00
_cell.angle_gamma   90.00
#
_symmetry.space_group_name_H-M   'P 1'
#
loop_
_entity.id
_entity.type
_entity.pdbx_description
1 polymer ?
#
loop_
_entity_poly.entity_id
_entity_poly.type
_entity_poly.pdbx_seq_one_letter_code
_entity_poly.pdbx_strand_id
1 'polypeptide(L)'
;MALIIQKYGGSSVANAECVMRVAKRIKATKEAGNDVVIVLSAQGDTTDHLMDMALEINPNPSKRELDMLLSTGEQISIALLAMAIESLGLPVISLTGQQVGIKTSNLHTNARIEAIDGSRIRRELEQGKIVIVAGFQGMDDNDDITTLGRGGSDTTAVALAAALHADMCEIYTDVDGVYTADPRIVPEARKL
;
A
#
# COMPACT_ATOMS: atom_id res chain seq x y z
N MET A 1 7.49 22.74 -3.41
CA MET A 1 6.47 21.74 -3.04
C MET A 1 6.97 20.44 -3.61
N ALA A 2 7.33 19.49 -2.75
CA ALA A 2 7.83 18.17 -3.18
C ALA A 2 6.69 17.16 -3.18
N LEU A 3 6.73 16.17 -4.09
CA LEU A 3 5.87 15.01 -4.06
C LEU A 3 6.56 13.90 -3.26
N ILE A 4 5.94 13.51 -2.14
CA ILE A 4 6.48 12.50 -1.24
C ILE A 4 5.55 11.30 -1.23
N ILE A 5 6.09 10.11 -1.48
CA ILE A 5 5.38 8.85 -1.30
C ILE A 5 5.81 8.25 0.03
N GLN A 6 4.85 7.88 0.87
CA GLN A 6 5.09 7.25 2.16
C GLN A 6 4.40 5.89 2.20
N LYS A 7 5.15 4.81 2.43
CA LYS A 7 4.57 3.48 2.62
C LYS A 7 4.60 3.12 4.10
N TYR A 8 3.48 2.61 4.60
CA TYR A 8 3.37 2.06 5.95
C TYR A 8 2.97 0.59 5.92
N GLY A 9 3.71 -0.23 6.66
CA GLY A 9 3.43 -1.66 6.83
C GLY A 9 2.24 -1.94 7.75
N GLY A 10 1.79 -3.19 7.81
CA GLY A 10 0.64 -3.61 8.60
C GLY A 10 0.79 -3.32 10.10
N SER A 11 1.98 -3.52 10.67
CA SER A 11 2.29 -3.20 12.07
C SER A 11 2.11 -1.71 12.38
N SER A 12 2.40 -0.83 11.42
CA SER A 12 2.25 0.63 11.58
C SER A 12 0.79 1.08 11.68
N VAL A 13 -0.16 0.28 11.23
CA VAL A 13 -1.60 0.56 11.20
C VAL A 13 -2.44 -0.50 11.92
N ALA A 14 -1.84 -1.32 12.78
CA ALA A 14 -2.44 -2.50 13.39
C ALA A 14 -3.69 -2.23 14.24
N ASN A 15 -3.85 -1.02 14.76
CA ASN A 15 -4.99 -0.61 15.58
C ASN A 15 -5.25 0.89 15.47
N ALA A 16 -6.33 1.37 16.08
CA ALA A 16 -6.74 2.77 16.01
C ALA A 16 -5.67 3.76 16.52
N GLU A 17 -4.92 3.42 17.56
CA GLU A 17 -3.83 4.26 18.07
C GLU A 17 -2.70 4.38 17.04
N CYS A 18 -2.31 3.26 16.43
CA CYS A 18 -1.30 3.23 15.36
C CYS A 18 -1.76 4.05 14.15
N VAL A 19 -3.01 3.88 13.71
CA VAL A 19 -3.60 4.65 12.61
C VAL A 19 -3.57 6.15 12.90
N MET A 20 -3.96 6.58 14.10
CA MET A 20 -3.91 8.00 14.50
C MET A 20 -2.48 8.55 14.57
N ARG A 21 -1.50 7.74 14.96
CA ARG A 21 -0.08 8.12 14.95
C ARG A 21 0.42 8.35 13.53
N VAL A 22 0.07 7.46 12.60
CA VAL A 22 0.38 7.59 11.17
C VAL A 22 -0.31 8.83 10.60
N ALA A 23 -1.61 9.04 10.88
CA ALA A 23 -2.36 10.21 10.41
C ALA A 23 -1.70 11.54 10.85
N LYS A 24 -1.23 11.64 12.10
CA LYS A 24 -0.52 12.82 12.61
C LYS A 24 0.82 13.06 11.89
N ARG A 25 1.56 12.00 11.56
CA ARG A 25 2.81 12.10 10.79
C ARG A 25 2.54 12.61 9.38
N ILE A 26 1.53 12.06 8.70
CA ILE A 26 1.11 12.49 7.37
C ILE A 26 0.69 13.96 7.39
N LYS A 27 -0.09 14.37 8.41
CA LYS A 27 -0.45 15.77 8.63
C LYS A 27 0.78 16.68 8.66
N ALA A 28 1.78 16.34 9.46
CA ALA A 28 3.01 17.13 9.56
C ALA A 28 3.74 17.24 8.19
N THR A 29 3.80 16.16 7.41
CA THR A 29 4.39 16.18 6.06
C THR A 29 3.60 17.09 5.11
N LYS A 30 2.26 17.03 5.14
CA LYS A 30 1.39 17.88 4.32
C LYS A 30 1.50 19.36 4.71
N GLU A 31 1.48 19.65 6.02
CA GLU A 31 1.60 21.03 6.55
C GLU A 31 2.98 21.64 6.30
N ALA A 32 4.01 20.83 6.07
CA ALA A 32 5.31 21.31 5.59
C ALA A 32 5.30 21.77 4.10
N GLY A 33 4.14 21.76 3.45
CA GLY A 33 3.95 22.25 2.08
C GLY A 33 4.20 21.21 0.99
N ASN A 34 4.12 19.91 1.30
CA ASN A 34 4.34 18.82 0.35
C ASN A 34 3.04 18.25 -0.19
N ASP A 35 3.10 17.67 -1.38
CA ASP A 35 2.10 16.73 -1.86
C ASP A 35 2.43 15.33 -1.36
N VAL A 36 1.39 14.60 -0.90
CA VAL A 36 1.59 13.34 -0.18
C VAL A 36 0.72 12.25 -0.78
N VAL A 37 1.37 11.17 -1.18
CA VAL A 37 0.72 9.90 -1.56
C VAL A 37 1.14 8.83 -0.56
N ILE A 38 0.16 8.11 -0.02
CA ILE A 38 0.37 7.07 0.98
C ILE A 38 0.09 5.72 0.33
N VAL A 39 0.92 4.73 0.63
CA VAL A 39 0.66 3.33 0.30
C VAL A 39 0.54 2.52 1.58
N LEU A 40 -0.55 1.79 1.74
CA LEU A 40 -0.79 0.97 2.92
C LEU A 40 -0.80 -0.53 2.59
N SER A 41 -0.28 -1.30 3.55
CA SER A 41 -0.54 -2.74 3.68
C SER A 41 -1.82 -2.97 4.49
N ALA A 42 -2.34 -4.20 4.44
CA ALA A 42 -3.38 -4.66 5.35
C ALA A 42 -2.92 -4.52 6.82
N GLN A 43 -3.87 -4.32 7.75
CA GLN A 43 -3.57 -4.14 9.18
C GLN A 43 -3.06 -5.44 9.81
N GLY A 44 -1.96 -5.38 10.56
CA GLY A 44 -1.44 -6.50 11.35
C GLY A 44 -1.40 -7.81 10.55
N ASP A 45 -2.09 -8.82 11.06
CA ASP A 45 -2.15 -10.18 10.49
C ASP A 45 -3.41 -10.41 9.61
N THR A 46 -4.07 -9.34 9.14
CA THR A 46 -5.33 -9.44 8.37
C THR A 46 -5.18 -10.33 7.14
N THR A 47 -4.07 -10.23 6.40
CA THR A 47 -3.86 -11.04 5.20
C THR A 47 -3.78 -12.53 5.53
N ASP A 48 -3.09 -12.90 6.62
CA ASP A 48 -2.98 -14.30 7.06
C ASP A 48 -4.35 -14.81 7.53
N HIS A 49 -5.09 -14.00 8.29
CA HIS A 49 -6.45 -14.34 8.72
C HIS A 49 -7.42 -14.55 7.53
N LEU A 50 -7.38 -13.71 6.51
CA LEU A 50 -8.19 -13.88 5.31
C LEU A 50 -7.80 -15.16 4.55
N MET A 51 -6.52 -15.49 4.51
CA MET A 51 -6.04 -16.73 3.92
C MET A 51 -6.57 -17.95 4.70
N ASP A 52 -6.50 -17.93 6.03
CA ASP A 52 -6.99 -19.01 6.88
C ASP A 52 -8.50 -19.23 6.68
N MET A 53 -9.28 -18.15 6.65
CA MET A 53 -10.73 -18.21 6.35
C MET A 53 -11.01 -18.86 4.99
N ALA A 54 -10.24 -18.52 3.96
CA ALA A 54 -10.41 -19.14 2.64
C ALA A 54 -10.13 -20.64 2.66
N LEU A 55 -9.03 -21.05 3.32
CA LEU A 55 -8.60 -22.45 3.41
C LEU A 55 -9.53 -23.30 4.28
N GLU A 56 -10.18 -22.72 5.29
CA GLU A 56 -11.21 -23.38 6.09
C GLU A 56 -12.44 -23.77 5.24
N ILE A 57 -12.83 -22.88 4.30
CA ILE A 57 -13.98 -23.12 3.41
C ILE A 57 -13.59 -24.05 2.25
N ASN A 58 -12.45 -23.84 1.65
CA ASN A 58 -11.95 -24.62 0.53
C ASN A 58 -10.43 -24.81 0.63
N PRO A 59 -9.93 -26.04 0.87
CA PRO A 59 -8.49 -26.30 0.96
C PRO A 59 -7.68 -25.99 -0.31
N ASN A 60 -8.35 -25.84 -1.45
CA ASN A 60 -7.75 -25.52 -2.74
C ASN A 60 -8.54 -24.43 -3.48
N PRO A 61 -8.59 -23.20 -2.93
CA PRO A 61 -9.32 -22.13 -3.58
C PRO A 61 -8.62 -21.70 -4.88
N SER A 62 -9.38 -21.20 -5.85
CA SER A 62 -8.77 -20.62 -7.03
C SER A 62 -7.98 -19.36 -6.66
N LYS A 63 -6.85 -19.15 -7.31
CA LYS A 63 -6.00 -17.98 -7.05
C LYS A 63 -6.72 -16.66 -7.35
N ARG A 64 -7.60 -16.64 -8.33
CA ARG A 64 -8.43 -15.50 -8.68
C ARG A 64 -9.33 -15.08 -7.51
N GLU A 65 -10.02 -16.03 -6.86
CA GLU A 65 -10.88 -15.75 -5.71
C GLU A 65 -10.06 -15.39 -4.45
N LEU A 66 -8.86 -15.95 -4.30
CA LEU A 66 -7.93 -15.51 -3.26
C LEU A 66 -7.52 -14.05 -3.44
N ASP A 67 -7.18 -13.62 -4.65
CA ASP A 67 -6.82 -12.23 -4.92
C ASP A 67 -7.99 -11.28 -4.61
N MET A 68 -9.21 -11.66 -5.00
CA MET A 68 -10.42 -10.90 -4.66
C MET A 68 -10.56 -10.75 -3.14
N LEU A 69 -10.41 -11.84 -2.38
CA LEU A 69 -10.50 -11.81 -0.92
C LEU A 69 -9.37 -11.01 -0.27
N LEU A 70 -8.12 -11.33 -0.61
CA LEU A 70 -6.94 -10.73 0.03
C LEU A 70 -6.85 -9.22 -0.20
N SER A 71 -7.27 -8.74 -1.38
CA SER A 71 -7.29 -7.31 -1.70
C SER A 71 -8.16 -6.46 -0.76
N THR A 72 -9.10 -7.08 -0.05
CA THR A 72 -9.98 -6.36 0.90
C THR A 72 -9.23 -5.87 2.14
N GLY A 73 -8.14 -6.53 2.52
CA GLY A 73 -7.34 -6.15 3.68
C GLY A 73 -6.79 -4.73 3.58
N GLU A 74 -6.18 -4.39 2.45
CA GLU A 74 -5.68 -3.04 2.19
C GLU A 74 -6.82 -2.03 2.06
N GLN A 75 -7.98 -2.43 1.52
CA GLN A 75 -9.14 -1.55 1.40
C GLN A 75 -9.67 -1.11 2.78
N ILE A 76 -9.68 -2.01 3.76
CA ILE A 76 -9.99 -1.66 5.16
C ILE A 76 -8.97 -0.64 5.68
N SER A 77 -7.68 -0.90 5.50
CA SER A 77 -6.62 -0.03 6.01
C SER A 77 -6.70 1.39 5.45
N ILE A 78 -6.87 1.53 4.12
CA ILE A 78 -6.92 2.85 3.49
C ILE A 78 -8.14 3.65 3.90
N ALA A 79 -9.29 2.98 4.08
CA ALA A 79 -10.52 3.64 4.53
C ALA A 79 -10.40 4.16 5.96
N LEU A 80 -9.86 3.35 6.88
CA LEU A 80 -9.66 3.75 8.28
C LEU A 80 -8.66 4.91 8.41
N LEU A 81 -7.56 4.87 7.66
CA LEU A 81 -6.60 5.97 7.66
C LEU A 81 -7.19 7.25 7.04
N ALA A 82 -8.00 7.15 6.00
CA ALA A 82 -8.69 8.30 5.43
C ALA A 82 -9.60 8.97 6.46
N MET A 83 -10.44 8.21 7.18
CA MET A 83 -11.29 8.73 8.26
C MET A 83 -10.45 9.38 9.37
N ALA A 84 -9.30 8.83 9.73
CA ALA A 84 -8.41 9.41 10.72
C ALA A 84 -7.83 10.76 10.25
N ILE A 85 -7.45 10.88 8.98
CA ILE A 85 -6.94 12.13 8.41
C ILE A 85 -8.05 13.19 8.30
N GLU A 86 -9.26 12.79 7.91
CA GLU A 86 -10.45 13.66 7.92
C GLU A 86 -10.74 14.22 9.32
N SER A 87 -10.60 13.40 10.36
CA SER A 87 -10.78 13.85 11.75
C SER A 87 -9.75 14.89 12.18
N LEU A 88 -8.62 15.00 11.49
CA LEU A 88 -7.60 16.03 11.70
C LEU A 88 -7.82 17.29 10.82
N GLY A 89 -8.92 17.34 10.07
CA GLY A 89 -9.31 18.50 9.25
C GLY A 89 -8.61 18.61 7.91
N LEU A 90 -8.04 17.51 7.37
CA LEU A 90 -7.32 17.52 6.10
C LEU A 90 -8.13 16.86 4.98
N PRO A 91 -8.11 17.41 3.75
CA PRO A 91 -8.74 16.77 2.60
C PRO A 91 -7.94 15.53 2.19
N VAL A 92 -8.64 14.42 2.04
CA VAL A 92 -8.04 13.11 1.74
C VAL A 92 -8.94 12.28 0.84
N ILE A 93 -8.37 11.35 0.11
CA ILE A 93 -9.08 10.32 -0.64
C ILE A 93 -8.33 8.99 -0.55
N SER A 94 -9.08 7.90 -0.37
CA SER A 94 -8.58 6.53 -0.45
C SER A 94 -8.96 5.91 -1.79
N LEU A 95 -8.01 5.23 -2.43
CA LEU A 95 -8.16 4.63 -3.76
C LEU A 95 -7.59 3.21 -3.78
N THR A 96 -8.27 2.30 -4.47
CA THR A 96 -7.76 0.95 -4.75
C THR A 96 -6.70 0.98 -5.87
N GLY A 97 -5.95 -0.12 -6.04
CA GLY A 97 -5.00 -0.26 -7.15
C GLY A 97 -5.65 -0.04 -8.51
N GLN A 98 -6.86 -0.58 -8.72
CA GLN A 98 -7.65 -0.37 -9.94
C GLN A 98 -7.97 1.11 -10.16
N GLN A 99 -8.44 1.81 -9.13
CA GLN A 99 -8.85 3.22 -9.23
C GLN A 99 -7.69 4.17 -9.55
N VAL A 100 -6.46 3.78 -9.26
CA VAL A 100 -5.24 4.53 -9.60
C VAL A 100 -4.55 4.01 -10.87
N GLY A 101 -5.17 3.05 -11.56
CA GLY A 101 -4.70 2.54 -12.84
C GLY A 101 -3.44 1.67 -12.75
N ILE A 102 -3.28 0.88 -11.68
CA ILE A 102 -2.21 -0.13 -11.59
C ILE A 102 -2.59 -1.33 -12.43
N LYS A 103 -2.00 -1.45 -13.62
CA LYS A 103 -2.10 -2.61 -14.49
C LYS A 103 -1.08 -3.67 -14.13
N THR A 104 -1.51 -4.93 -14.15
CA THR A 104 -0.67 -6.07 -13.77
C THR A 104 -0.78 -7.20 -14.80
N SER A 105 0.18 -8.12 -14.75
CA SER A 105 0.05 -9.41 -15.41
C SER A 105 -1.08 -10.24 -14.79
N ASN A 106 -1.59 -11.22 -15.54
CA ASN A 106 -2.67 -12.14 -15.12
C ASN A 106 -2.21 -13.29 -14.21
N LEU A 107 -1.03 -13.19 -13.61
CA LEU A 107 -0.50 -14.20 -12.70
C LEU A 107 -1.04 -13.99 -11.28
N HIS A 108 -2.25 -14.47 -11.01
CA HIS A 108 -2.88 -14.36 -9.69
C HIS A 108 -1.98 -14.81 -8.54
N THR A 109 -2.04 -14.12 -7.40
CA THR A 109 -1.25 -14.27 -6.16
C THR A 109 0.23 -13.90 -6.28
N ASN A 110 0.71 -13.59 -7.47
CA ASN A 110 2.10 -13.18 -7.74
C ASN A 110 2.20 -12.34 -9.02
N ALA A 111 1.25 -11.43 -9.22
CA ALA A 111 1.21 -10.55 -10.38
C ALA A 111 2.39 -9.58 -10.38
N ARG A 112 2.73 -9.08 -11.56
CA ARG A 112 3.75 -8.04 -11.76
C ARG A 112 3.10 -6.78 -12.27
N ILE A 113 3.52 -5.63 -11.75
CA ILE A 113 3.08 -4.33 -12.27
C ILE A 113 3.68 -4.16 -13.67
N GLU A 114 2.83 -3.90 -14.65
CA GLU A 114 3.21 -3.67 -16.05
C GLU A 114 3.14 -2.19 -16.42
N ALA A 115 2.14 -1.48 -15.88
CA ALA A 115 1.97 -0.05 -16.10
C ALA A 115 1.20 0.61 -14.95
N ILE A 116 1.36 1.92 -14.80
CA ILE A 116 0.58 2.76 -13.88
C ILE A 116 0.16 4.01 -14.63
N ASP A 117 -1.15 4.30 -14.70
CA ASP A 117 -1.64 5.53 -15.31
C ASP A 117 -1.34 6.77 -14.42
N GLY A 118 -1.60 6.69 -13.13
CA GLY A 118 -1.34 7.78 -12.18
C GLY A 118 -2.15 9.07 -12.40
N SER A 119 -2.90 9.21 -13.47
CA SER A 119 -3.68 10.42 -13.81
C SER A 119 -4.71 10.77 -12.73
N ARG A 120 -5.36 9.75 -12.14
CA ARG A 120 -6.28 9.94 -11.02
C ARG A 120 -5.58 10.52 -9.79
N ILE A 121 -4.40 10.04 -9.45
CA ILE A 121 -3.62 10.55 -8.31
C ILE A 121 -3.28 12.02 -8.52
N ARG A 122 -2.74 12.40 -9.69
CA ARG A 122 -2.38 13.79 -9.99
C ARG A 122 -3.57 14.73 -9.85
N ARG A 123 -4.73 14.35 -10.40
CA ARG A 123 -5.97 15.14 -10.29
C ARG A 123 -6.42 15.38 -8.85
N GLU A 124 -6.28 14.40 -7.97
CA GLU A 124 -6.65 14.55 -6.56
C GLU A 124 -5.62 15.39 -5.79
N LEU A 125 -4.33 15.27 -6.11
CA LEU A 125 -3.27 16.12 -5.56
C LEU A 125 -3.46 17.59 -5.97
N GLU A 126 -3.84 17.88 -7.22
CA GLU A 126 -4.15 19.22 -7.72
C GLU A 126 -5.32 19.88 -6.95
N GLN A 127 -6.22 19.07 -6.38
CA GLN A 127 -7.28 19.54 -5.48
C GLN A 127 -6.80 19.72 -4.03
N GLY A 128 -5.50 19.56 -3.77
CA GLY A 128 -4.90 19.68 -2.44
C GLY A 128 -5.09 18.50 -1.51
N LYS A 129 -5.69 17.39 -1.99
CA LYS A 129 -5.95 16.20 -1.18
C LYS A 129 -4.68 15.41 -0.90
N ILE A 130 -4.66 14.71 0.21
CA ILE A 130 -3.79 13.57 0.47
C ILE A 130 -4.39 12.37 -0.23
N VAL A 131 -3.58 11.61 -0.97
CA VAL A 131 -4.05 10.40 -1.68
C VAL A 131 -3.53 9.16 -0.96
N ILE A 132 -4.43 8.26 -0.58
CA ILE A 132 -4.07 6.97 0.03
C ILE A 132 -4.37 5.86 -0.98
N VAL A 133 -3.40 5.01 -1.25
CA VAL A 133 -3.50 3.90 -2.21
C VAL A 133 -3.40 2.57 -1.48
N ALA A 134 -4.31 1.65 -1.79
CA ALA A 134 -4.17 0.27 -1.38
C ALA A 134 -2.96 -0.35 -2.08
N GLY A 135 -1.96 -0.74 -1.30
CA GLY A 135 -0.81 -1.48 -1.82
C GLY A 135 -1.16 -2.90 -2.21
N PHE A 136 -0.16 -3.67 -2.66
CA PHE A 136 -0.28 -5.12 -2.91
C PHE A 136 -1.19 -5.53 -4.06
N GLN A 137 -2.02 -4.67 -4.63
CA GLN A 137 -3.07 -5.00 -5.58
C GLN A 137 -3.03 -4.17 -6.86
N GLY A 138 -3.53 -4.75 -7.94
CA GLY A 138 -3.79 -4.09 -9.22
C GLY A 138 -4.90 -4.81 -9.97
N MET A 139 -4.95 -4.63 -11.28
CA MET A 139 -5.94 -5.23 -12.17
C MET A 139 -5.27 -5.70 -13.45
N ASP A 140 -5.64 -6.88 -13.91
CA ASP A 140 -5.16 -7.42 -15.18
C ASP A 140 -6.02 -6.95 -16.39
N ASP A 141 -5.68 -7.44 -17.58
CA ASP A 141 -6.40 -7.08 -18.81
C ASP A 141 -7.81 -7.72 -18.94
N ASN A 142 -8.18 -8.63 -18.03
CA ASN A 142 -9.53 -9.20 -17.95
C ASN A 142 -10.43 -8.44 -16.95
N ASP A 143 -9.95 -7.31 -16.42
CA ASP A 143 -10.59 -6.57 -15.33
C ASP A 143 -10.68 -7.37 -14.01
N ASP A 144 -9.84 -8.39 -13.84
CA ASP A 144 -9.73 -9.14 -12.59
C ASP A 144 -8.74 -8.49 -11.62
N ILE A 145 -9.10 -8.46 -10.34
CA ILE A 145 -8.19 -8.02 -9.27
C ILE A 145 -7.06 -9.04 -9.14
N THR A 146 -5.84 -8.54 -9.02
CA THR A 146 -4.64 -9.35 -8.82
C THR A 146 -3.85 -8.88 -7.61
N THR A 147 -3.11 -9.78 -6.97
CA THR A 147 -2.17 -9.42 -5.88
C THR A 147 -0.72 -9.71 -6.27
N LEU A 148 0.20 -8.89 -5.72
CA LEU A 148 1.61 -8.86 -6.12
C LEU A 148 2.50 -9.88 -5.37
N GLY A 149 1.96 -10.58 -4.40
CA GLY A 149 2.75 -11.46 -3.53
C GLY A 149 3.52 -10.70 -2.43
N ARG A 150 4.47 -11.38 -1.76
CA ARG A 150 5.23 -10.83 -0.62
C ARG A 150 5.98 -9.56 -1.01
N GLY A 151 5.95 -8.54 -0.13
CA GLY A 151 6.56 -7.23 -0.41
C GLY A 151 5.79 -6.37 -1.42
N GLY A 152 4.58 -6.79 -1.80
CA GLY A 152 3.80 -6.12 -2.85
C GLY A 152 3.47 -4.66 -2.55
N SER A 153 3.26 -4.28 -1.27
CA SER A 153 3.02 -2.87 -0.92
C SER A 153 4.29 -2.01 -1.06
N ASP A 154 5.48 -2.55 -0.78
CA ASP A 154 6.75 -1.85 -1.02
C ASP A 154 6.98 -1.68 -2.53
N THR A 155 6.73 -2.74 -3.30
CA THR A 155 6.75 -2.71 -4.77
C THR A 155 5.78 -1.67 -5.31
N THR A 156 4.56 -1.59 -4.78
CA THR A 156 3.55 -0.58 -5.17
C THR A 156 4.07 0.83 -4.91
N ALA A 157 4.67 1.09 -3.73
CA ALA A 157 5.18 2.41 -3.39
C ALA A 157 6.31 2.86 -4.31
N VAL A 158 7.27 1.99 -4.58
CA VAL A 158 8.39 2.27 -5.50
C VAL A 158 7.90 2.48 -6.93
N ALA A 159 6.98 1.65 -7.41
CA ALA A 159 6.41 1.78 -8.75
C ALA A 159 5.62 3.09 -8.92
N LEU A 160 4.82 3.48 -7.91
CA LEU A 160 4.13 4.77 -7.89
C LEU A 160 5.11 5.94 -7.86
N ALA A 161 6.20 5.85 -7.07
CA ALA A 161 7.22 6.88 -7.01
C ALA A 161 7.86 7.11 -8.39
N ALA A 162 8.18 6.04 -9.10
CA ALA A 162 8.73 6.12 -10.45
C ALA A 162 7.71 6.69 -11.45
N ALA A 163 6.46 6.17 -11.46
CA ALA A 163 5.41 6.60 -12.40
C ALA A 163 4.96 8.06 -12.20
N LEU A 164 4.98 8.55 -10.97
CA LEU A 164 4.61 9.92 -10.63
C LEU A 164 5.78 10.89 -10.66
N HIS A 165 7.02 10.42 -10.83
CA HIS A 165 8.26 11.18 -10.68
C HIS A 165 8.35 11.86 -9.31
N ALA A 166 8.11 11.11 -8.24
CA ALA A 166 8.15 11.63 -6.89
C ALA A 166 9.57 12.04 -6.49
N ASP A 167 9.67 13.12 -5.71
CA ASP A 167 10.96 13.61 -5.21
C ASP A 167 11.53 12.68 -4.14
N MET A 168 10.64 11.97 -3.39
CA MET A 168 11.05 11.06 -2.33
C MET A 168 10.08 9.89 -2.19
N CYS A 169 10.62 8.71 -1.88
CA CYS A 169 9.86 7.52 -1.47
C CYS A 169 10.37 7.03 -0.12
N GLU A 170 9.54 7.11 0.90
CA GLU A 170 9.84 6.70 2.27
C GLU A 170 9.13 5.41 2.60
N ILE A 171 9.87 4.38 3.02
CA ILE A 171 9.31 3.10 3.47
C ILE A 171 9.46 3.02 4.99
N TYR A 172 8.32 3.12 5.69
CA TYR A 172 8.26 2.96 7.14
C TYR A 172 8.00 1.49 7.48
N THR A 173 8.91 0.91 8.23
CA THR A 173 8.92 -0.51 8.60
C THR A 173 9.37 -0.66 10.04
N ASP A 174 9.17 -1.85 10.61
CA ASP A 174 9.63 -2.25 11.93
C ASP A 174 11.05 -2.85 11.94
N VAL A 175 11.71 -2.89 10.77
CA VAL A 175 13.13 -3.25 10.66
C VAL A 175 13.99 -2.00 10.50
N ASP A 176 15.24 -2.08 10.93
CA ASP A 176 16.16 -0.94 11.01
C ASP A 176 16.87 -0.61 9.67
N GLY A 177 16.57 -1.32 8.61
CA GLY A 177 17.09 -1.04 7.28
C GLY A 177 17.06 -2.22 6.30
N VAL A 178 17.62 -1.98 5.12
CA VAL A 178 17.83 -2.99 4.09
C VAL A 178 19.18 -3.63 4.30
N TYR A 179 19.23 -4.95 4.21
CA TYR A 179 20.42 -5.76 4.41
C TYR A 179 20.73 -6.60 3.18
N THR A 180 21.98 -7.03 3.04
CA THR A 180 22.41 -7.95 1.96
C THR A 180 21.76 -9.34 2.07
N ALA A 181 21.31 -9.72 3.25
CA ALA A 181 20.53 -10.93 3.58
C ALA A 181 19.80 -10.69 4.90
N ASP A 182 18.91 -11.60 5.32
CA ASP A 182 18.26 -11.51 6.64
C ASP A 182 19.31 -11.68 7.77
N PRO A 183 19.58 -10.64 8.60
CA PRO A 183 20.61 -10.72 9.64
C PRO A 183 20.27 -11.73 10.75
N ARG A 184 19.01 -12.16 10.87
CA ARG A 184 18.58 -13.22 11.81
C ARG A 184 19.00 -14.61 11.36
N ILE A 185 19.24 -14.78 10.03
CA ILE A 185 19.63 -16.05 9.41
C ILE A 185 21.12 -16.03 9.04
N VAL A 186 21.62 -14.90 8.56
CA VAL A 186 22.99 -14.69 8.11
C VAL A 186 23.64 -13.61 8.98
N PRO A 187 24.40 -13.97 10.05
CA PRO A 187 25.02 -13.00 10.96
C PRO A 187 25.95 -11.98 10.29
N GLU A 188 26.56 -12.36 9.15
CA GLU A 188 27.47 -11.49 8.37
C GLU A 188 26.71 -10.54 7.42
N ALA A 189 25.38 -10.56 7.42
CA ALA A 189 24.57 -9.65 6.59
C ALA A 189 24.89 -8.19 6.96
N ARG A 190 25.19 -7.40 5.92
CA ARG A 190 25.56 -5.99 6.06
C ARG A 190 24.36 -5.11 5.71
N LYS A 191 24.15 -4.08 6.51
CA LYS A 191 23.19 -3.01 6.21
C LYS A 191 23.68 -2.23 5.00
N LEU A 192 22.77 -1.99 4.04
CA LEU A 192 23.02 -1.22 2.81
C LEU A 192 22.80 0.28 3.03
#